data_e02d15b8fc3118086e373d7300a0cb6b
#
_entry.id   e02d15b8fc3118086e373d7300a0cb6b
#
_cell.length_a   1.000
_cell.length_b   1.000
_cell.length_c   1.000
_cell.angle_alpha   90.00
_cell.angle_beta   90.00
_cell.angle_gamma   90.00
#
_symmetry.space_group_name_H-M   'P 1'
#
loop_
_entity.id
_entity.type
_entity.pdbx_description
1 polymer ?
#
loop_
_entity_poly.entity_id
_entity_poly.type
_entity_poly.pdbx_seq_one_letter_code
_entity_poly.pdbx_strand_id
1 'polypeptide(L)'
;MAFNVSGLSAYVQENRDNILRKVILEGDTISKMAKQLGVKTKERLHYFSLAPVIQDGKGCGFKASGATNITEKDIETAVMKVNDEWCNDDLLGKYAEYLVRFGADANAENLAFEQLIADELVKNINKEMEKRVWQGKKSNDLIDGLLTQATSDENTIKATYKSGATLYEKVKTVIMAIPEEIIDEAVVFISPATFRKLVFELLEMDNSYITPSEIEQGEFYFPGTSVAIHKTMGLIGQDEAIYASTWGNLVYATDMMDDKEELRFWFSDDADLHRVKIKWNAGVATYFSDYVVLGMPTG
;
A
#
# COMPACT_ATOMS: atom_id res chain seq x y z
N MET A 1 -10.24 40.46 5.09
CA MET A 1 -9.51 40.29 3.81
C MET A 1 -10.18 39.13 3.11
N ALA A 2 -10.47 39.25 1.82
CA ALA A 2 -11.02 38.14 1.07
C ALA A 2 -9.93 37.08 0.88
N PHE A 3 -10.23 35.82 1.15
CA PHE A 3 -9.39 34.67 0.81
C PHE A 3 -9.10 34.72 -0.69
N ASN A 4 -7.83 34.79 -1.05
CA ASN A 4 -7.45 34.90 -2.45
C ASN A 4 -7.20 33.51 -3.00
N VAL A 5 -8.19 32.93 -3.65
CA VAL A 5 -8.14 31.59 -4.24
C VAL A 5 -7.11 31.46 -5.36
N SER A 6 -6.62 32.56 -5.91
CA SER A 6 -5.49 32.53 -6.85
C SER A 6 -4.22 31.98 -6.19
N GLY A 7 -4.08 32.12 -4.87
CA GLY A 7 -3.00 31.54 -4.10
C GLY A 7 -3.00 30.00 -4.13
N LEU A 8 -4.15 29.37 -3.94
CA LEU A 8 -4.25 27.91 -3.95
C LEU A 8 -3.88 27.31 -5.31
N SER A 9 -4.33 27.93 -6.41
CA SER A 9 -3.93 27.52 -7.76
C SER A 9 -2.43 27.66 -8.00
N ALA A 10 -1.82 28.77 -7.56
CA ALA A 10 -0.39 29.00 -7.67
C ALA A 10 0.40 27.99 -6.82
N TYR A 11 -0.01 27.78 -5.57
CA TYR A 11 0.60 26.79 -4.66
C TYR A 11 0.59 25.39 -5.26
N VAL A 12 -0.57 24.94 -5.78
CA VAL A 12 -0.70 23.61 -6.41
C VAL A 12 0.18 23.50 -7.66
N GLN A 13 0.32 24.56 -8.46
CA GLN A 13 1.22 24.56 -9.62
C GLN A 13 2.69 24.50 -9.22
N GLU A 14 3.10 25.27 -8.22
CA GLU A 14 4.49 25.28 -7.72
C GLU A 14 4.88 23.96 -7.06
N ASN A 15 3.94 23.32 -6.36
CA ASN A 15 4.17 22.07 -5.63
C ASN A 15 3.63 20.84 -6.35
N ARG A 16 3.27 20.94 -7.62
CA ARG A 16 2.61 19.88 -8.39
C ARG A 16 3.32 18.54 -8.28
N ASP A 17 4.61 18.51 -8.57
CA ASP A 17 5.39 17.27 -8.61
C ASP A 17 5.52 16.64 -7.22
N ASN A 18 5.62 17.46 -6.18
CA ASN A 18 5.67 16.99 -4.80
C ASN A 18 4.33 16.41 -4.35
N ILE A 19 3.22 17.07 -4.67
CA ILE A 19 1.87 16.58 -4.36
C ILE A 19 1.58 15.27 -5.12
N LEU A 20 1.89 15.21 -6.42
CA LEU A 20 1.74 13.98 -7.21
C LEU A 20 2.59 12.84 -6.65
N ARG A 21 3.84 13.11 -6.30
CA ARG A 21 4.70 12.11 -5.68
C ARG A 21 4.12 11.59 -4.36
N LYS A 22 3.60 12.45 -3.52
CA LYS A 22 2.93 12.05 -2.26
C LYS A 22 1.70 11.18 -2.52
N VAL A 23 0.88 11.53 -3.51
CA VAL A 23 -0.31 10.75 -3.90
C VAL A 23 0.07 9.37 -4.42
N ILE A 24 1.12 9.30 -5.23
CA ILE A 24 1.45 8.08 -5.99
C ILE A 24 2.33 7.12 -5.17
N LEU A 25 3.26 7.63 -4.36
CA LEU A 25 4.35 6.82 -3.76
C LEU A 25 4.38 6.78 -2.24
N GLU A 26 3.63 7.63 -1.53
CA GLU A 26 3.74 7.77 -0.08
C GLU A 26 2.61 7.08 0.70
N GLY A 27 1.83 6.20 0.08
CA GLY A 27 0.92 5.31 0.80
C GLY A 27 1.68 4.42 1.79
N ASP A 28 1.03 4.01 2.88
CA ASP A 28 1.64 3.20 3.96
C ASP A 28 2.27 1.91 3.40
N THR A 29 1.48 1.10 2.68
CA THR A 29 1.97 -0.10 2.00
C THR A 29 2.82 0.24 0.78
N ILE A 30 2.37 1.18 -0.05
CA ILE A 30 3.01 1.54 -1.33
C ILE A 30 4.45 2.02 -1.11
N SER A 31 4.73 2.75 -0.04
CA SER A 31 6.08 3.27 0.26
C SER A 31 7.12 2.16 0.45
N LYS A 32 6.70 1.02 0.99
CA LYS A 32 7.54 -0.15 1.33
C LYS A 32 7.61 -1.19 0.21
N MET A 33 6.66 -1.20 -0.73
CA MET A 33 6.62 -2.13 -1.86
C MET A 33 7.75 -1.89 -2.86
N ALA A 34 8.13 -2.93 -3.61
CA ALA A 34 8.95 -2.78 -4.81
C ALA A 34 8.20 -1.93 -5.86
N LYS A 35 8.91 -1.00 -6.51
CA LYS A 35 8.31 -0.05 -7.46
C LYS A 35 8.75 -0.35 -8.87
N GLN A 36 7.78 -0.55 -9.76
CA GLN A 36 7.99 -0.67 -11.20
C GLN A 36 7.50 0.60 -11.89
N LEU A 37 8.43 1.41 -12.38
CA LEU A 37 8.13 2.69 -13.02
C LEU A 37 8.04 2.52 -14.55
N GLY A 38 7.22 3.35 -15.21
CA GLY A 38 7.10 3.39 -16.66
C GLY A 38 6.09 2.37 -17.25
N VAL A 39 5.25 1.77 -16.41
CA VAL A 39 4.23 0.81 -16.86
C VAL A 39 2.99 1.54 -17.35
N LYS A 40 2.80 1.58 -18.68
CA LYS A 40 1.71 2.35 -19.31
C LYS A 40 0.35 1.67 -19.24
N THR A 41 0.29 0.36 -19.41
CA THR A 41 -0.96 -0.41 -19.41
C THR A 41 -0.74 -1.82 -18.89
N LYS A 42 0.24 -2.51 -19.43
CA LYS A 42 0.60 -3.88 -19.08
C LYS A 42 2.08 -4.07 -19.34
N GLU A 43 2.77 -4.66 -18.38
CA GLU A 43 4.18 -5.03 -18.52
C GLU A 43 4.36 -6.45 -18.02
N ARG A 44 5.31 -7.15 -18.61
CA ARG A 44 5.68 -8.49 -18.22
C ARG A 44 6.86 -8.45 -17.29
N LEU A 45 6.62 -8.83 -16.06
CA LEU A 45 7.67 -8.99 -15.06
C LEU A 45 8.41 -10.30 -15.33
N HIS A 46 9.70 -10.22 -15.58
CA HIS A 46 10.57 -11.39 -15.76
C HIS A 46 11.32 -11.66 -14.48
N TYR A 47 11.23 -12.86 -14.02
CA TYR A 47 11.96 -13.28 -12.84
C TYR A 47 12.83 -14.51 -13.14
N PHE A 48 14.08 -14.43 -12.70
CA PHE A 48 15.07 -15.49 -12.90
C PHE A 48 15.25 -16.27 -11.61
N SER A 49 14.89 -17.55 -11.60
CA SER A 49 15.26 -18.47 -10.54
C SER A 49 16.41 -19.32 -11.03
N LEU A 50 17.56 -19.19 -10.37
CA LEU A 50 18.77 -19.96 -10.66
C LEU A 50 18.92 -21.04 -9.59
N ALA A 51 18.90 -22.29 -10.00
CA ALA A 51 19.24 -23.44 -9.15
C ALA A 51 20.62 -23.98 -9.55
N PRO A 52 21.74 -23.37 -9.04
CA PRO A 52 23.07 -23.85 -9.32
C PRO A 52 23.29 -25.19 -8.64
N VAL A 53 23.84 -26.16 -9.36
CA VAL A 53 24.26 -27.43 -8.80
C VAL A 53 25.77 -27.42 -8.62
N ILE A 54 26.21 -27.56 -7.38
CA ILE A 54 27.67 -27.69 -7.09
C ILE A 54 28.12 -29.06 -7.56
N GLN A 55 29.15 -29.09 -8.42
CA GLN A 55 29.70 -30.31 -8.98
C GLN A 55 31.09 -30.60 -8.42
N ASP A 56 31.52 -31.86 -8.50
CA ASP A 56 32.90 -32.21 -8.22
C ASP A 56 33.84 -31.52 -9.23
N GLY A 57 34.78 -30.73 -8.72
CA GLY A 57 35.77 -30.00 -9.50
C GLY A 57 36.89 -30.85 -10.05
N LYS A 58 36.88 -32.17 -9.84
CA LYS A 58 37.88 -33.11 -10.34
C LYS A 58 37.55 -33.54 -11.77
N GLY A 59 38.41 -33.21 -12.70
CA GLY A 59 38.30 -33.61 -14.09
C GLY A 59 38.33 -32.44 -15.07
N CYS A 60 38.72 -32.74 -16.32
CA CYS A 60 38.72 -31.76 -17.40
C CYS A 60 37.39 -31.78 -18.14
N GLY A 61 36.81 -30.61 -18.38
CA GLY A 61 35.62 -30.45 -19.22
C GLY A 61 34.55 -29.58 -18.60
N PHE A 62 33.71 -29.00 -19.43
CA PHE A 62 32.50 -28.23 -19.03
C PHE A 62 31.31 -29.15 -19.10
N LYS A 63 30.65 -29.38 -17.97
CA LYS A 63 29.38 -30.09 -17.91
C LYS A 63 28.34 -29.18 -17.24
N ALA A 64 27.42 -28.67 -18.02
CA ALA A 64 26.36 -27.85 -17.48
C ALA A 64 25.46 -28.71 -16.56
N SER A 65 25.27 -28.26 -15.34
CA SER A 65 24.27 -28.82 -14.43
C SER A 65 23.63 -27.68 -13.67
N GLY A 66 22.33 -27.69 -13.57
CA GLY A 66 21.53 -26.64 -13.00
C GLY A 66 20.38 -26.28 -13.91
N ALA A 67 19.31 -25.81 -13.34
CA ALA A 67 18.15 -25.32 -14.07
C ALA A 67 18.05 -23.80 -13.88
N THR A 68 17.84 -23.09 -14.98
CA THR A 68 17.44 -21.68 -14.95
C THR A 68 15.98 -21.63 -15.33
N ASN A 69 15.12 -21.26 -14.40
CA ASN A 69 13.72 -21.07 -14.67
C ASN A 69 13.44 -19.57 -14.82
N ILE A 70 12.80 -19.21 -15.92
CA ILE A 70 12.29 -17.85 -16.14
C ILE A 70 10.81 -17.88 -15.91
N THR A 71 10.34 -17.23 -14.87
CA THR A 71 8.92 -17.08 -14.60
C THR A 71 8.48 -15.73 -15.09
N GLU A 72 7.37 -15.69 -15.80
CA GLU A 72 6.78 -14.46 -16.31
C GLU A 72 5.45 -14.22 -15.61
N LYS A 73 5.26 -13.00 -15.09
CA LYS A 73 3.99 -12.57 -14.53
C LYS A 73 3.62 -11.20 -15.10
N ASP A 74 2.40 -11.05 -15.53
CA ASP A 74 1.93 -9.79 -16.06
C ASP A 74 1.47 -8.87 -14.93
N ILE A 75 1.92 -7.61 -14.95
CA ILE A 75 1.37 -6.55 -14.13
C ILE A 75 0.56 -5.60 -15.03
N GLU A 76 -0.67 -5.34 -14.63
CA GLU A 76 -1.57 -4.44 -15.34
C GLU A 76 -1.78 -3.17 -14.52
N THR A 77 -1.71 -2.02 -15.19
CA THR A 77 -2.04 -0.72 -14.59
C THR A 77 -3.35 -0.19 -15.13
N ALA A 78 -4.09 0.49 -14.29
CA ALA A 78 -5.30 1.20 -14.67
C ALA A 78 -5.16 2.70 -14.39
N VAL A 79 -5.87 3.49 -15.18
CA VAL A 79 -5.89 4.95 -15.02
C VAL A 79 -6.82 5.30 -13.86
N MET A 80 -6.24 5.83 -12.80
CA MET A 80 -6.96 6.38 -11.65
C MET A 80 -7.27 7.85 -11.89
N LYS A 81 -8.42 8.30 -11.40
CA LYS A 81 -8.84 9.69 -11.51
C LYS A 81 -9.61 10.09 -10.25
N VAL A 82 -9.25 11.24 -9.71
CA VAL A 82 -10.00 11.92 -8.65
C VAL A 82 -10.45 13.27 -9.22
N ASN A 83 -11.73 13.52 -9.14
CA ASN A 83 -12.33 14.83 -9.36
C ASN A 83 -13.07 15.21 -8.09
N ASP A 84 -12.80 16.40 -7.60
CA ASP A 84 -13.52 16.97 -6.47
C ASP A 84 -13.86 18.42 -6.76
N GLU A 85 -14.92 18.93 -6.12
CA GLU A 85 -15.36 20.31 -6.28
C GLU A 85 -15.84 20.88 -4.94
N TRP A 86 -15.53 22.17 -4.73
CA TRP A 86 -15.85 22.87 -3.50
C TRP A 86 -16.49 24.21 -3.80
N CYS A 87 -17.53 24.57 -3.05
CA CYS A 87 -18.10 25.89 -3.07
C CYS A 87 -17.16 26.89 -2.39
N ASN A 88 -17.11 28.10 -2.94
CA ASN A 88 -16.29 29.18 -2.38
C ASN A 88 -16.64 29.49 -0.92
N ASP A 89 -17.94 29.51 -0.61
CA ASP A 89 -18.44 29.80 0.74
C ASP A 89 -18.02 28.75 1.76
N ASP A 90 -17.96 27.47 1.36
CA ASP A 90 -17.50 26.38 2.23
C ASP A 90 -16.00 26.50 2.54
N LEU A 91 -15.21 26.89 1.54
CA LEU A 91 -13.77 27.14 1.73
C LEU A 91 -13.54 28.36 2.62
N LEU A 92 -14.29 29.42 2.44
CA LEU A 92 -14.22 30.62 3.29
C LEU A 92 -14.62 30.32 4.73
N GLY A 93 -15.63 29.51 4.96
CA GLY A 93 -16.05 29.07 6.28
C GLY A 93 -14.95 28.27 6.99
N LYS A 94 -14.33 27.33 6.33
CA LYS A 94 -13.19 26.55 6.87
C LYS A 94 -11.95 27.39 7.09
N TYR A 95 -11.67 28.35 6.22
CA TYR A 95 -10.58 29.30 6.40
C TYR A 95 -10.79 30.20 7.62
N ALA A 96 -12.00 30.71 7.83
CA ALA A 96 -12.33 31.48 9.01
C ALA A 96 -12.19 30.66 10.30
N GLU A 97 -12.59 29.40 10.30
CA GLU A 97 -12.38 28.46 11.41
C GLU A 97 -10.90 28.21 11.67
N TYR A 98 -10.09 28.04 10.63
CA TYR A 98 -8.66 27.89 10.71
C TYR A 98 -7.99 29.11 11.37
N LEU A 99 -8.32 30.34 10.95
CA LEU A 99 -7.81 31.57 11.51
C LEU A 99 -8.15 31.72 13.00
N VAL A 100 -9.38 31.36 13.40
CA VAL A 100 -9.79 31.39 14.81
C VAL A 100 -8.99 30.38 15.64
N ARG A 101 -8.64 29.25 15.07
CA ARG A 101 -7.96 28.15 15.78
C ARG A 101 -6.47 28.36 15.95
N PHE A 102 -5.79 28.98 14.98
CA PHE A 102 -4.35 29.10 14.92
C PHE A 102 -3.80 30.53 15.07
N GLY A 103 -4.67 31.57 15.14
CA GLY A 103 -4.30 32.97 15.35
C GLY A 103 -3.96 33.71 14.05
N ALA A 104 -4.13 35.05 14.09
CA ALA A 104 -4.17 35.86 12.86
C ALA A 104 -2.86 36.61 12.56
N ASP A 105 -1.84 35.96 12.05
CA ASP A 105 -0.69 36.59 11.42
C ASP A 105 -0.73 36.43 9.90
N ALA A 106 -1.25 37.46 9.22
CA ALA A 106 -1.94 37.38 7.93
C ALA A 106 -1.09 37.01 6.68
N ASN A 107 0.24 36.98 6.73
CA ASN A 107 1.07 36.72 5.54
C ASN A 107 1.71 35.32 5.47
N ALA A 108 1.87 34.64 6.60
CA ALA A 108 2.32 33.25 6.64
C ALA A 108 1.16 32.26 6.52
N GLU A 109 -0.06 32.72 6.72
CA GLU A 109 -1.26 31.91 6.92
C GLU A 109 -1.90 31.40 5.63
N ASN A 110 -1.86 32.14 4.55
CA ASN A 110 -2.45 31.69 3.27
C ASN A 110 -1.74 30.45 2.75
N LEU A 111 -0.43 30.42 2.80
CA LEU A 111 0.38 29.29 2.36
C LEU A 111 0.15 28.05 3.24
N ALA A 112 0.00 28.24 4.56
CA ALA A 112 -0.27 27.15 5.49
C ALA A 112 -1.66 26.53 5.32
N PHE A 113 -2.67 27.33 4.98
CA PHE A 113 -4.03 26.82 4.71
C PHE A 113 -4.09 26.06 3.38
N GLU A 114 -3.45 26.54 2.34
CA GLU A 114 -3.35 25.90 1.04
C GLU A 114 -2.62 24.56 1.14
N GLN A 115 -1.55 24.52 1.91
CA GLN A 115 -0.82 23.30 2.22
C GLN A 115 -1.70 22.30 2.98
N LEU A 116 -2.48 22.76 3.95
CA LEU A 116 -3.37 21.91 4.75
C LEU A 116 -4.46 21.26 3.87
N ILE A 117 -5.04 21.99 2.92
CA ILE A 117 -6.00 21.43 1.96
C ILE A 117 -5.33 20.37 1.08
N ALA A 118 -4.14 20.67 0.56
CA ALA A 118 -3.40 19.73 -0.27
C ALA A 118 -3.02 18.46 0.50
N ASP A 119 -2.54 18.57 1.73
CA ASP A 119 -2.15 17.44 2.57
C ASP A 119 -3.38 16.59 2.97
N GLU A 120 -4.53 17.21 3.27
CA GLU A 120 -5.75 16.46 3.57
C GLU A 120 -6.30 15.71 2.33
N LEU A 121 -6.21 16.34 1.14
CA LEU A 121 -6.55 15.69 -0.12
C LEU A 121 -5.65 14.48 -0.39
N VAL A 122 -4.33 14.64 -0.24
CA VAL A 122 -3.34 13.55 -0.39
C VAL A 122 -3.64 12.41 0.58
N LYS A 123 -3.90 12.72 1.84
CA LYS A 123 -4.21 11.72 2.88
C LYS A 123 -5.47 10.92 2.56
N ASN A 124 -6.53 11.56 2.09
CA ASN A 124 -7.77 10.88 1.73
C ASN A 124 -7.58 9.99 0.49
N ILE A 125 -6.84 10.46 -0.51
CA ILE A 125 -6.50 9.66 -1.70
C ILE A 125 -5.65 8.45 -1.29
N ASN A 126 -4.62 8.63 -0.48
CA ASN A 126 -3.77 7.53 -0.01
C ASN A 126 -4.57 6.48 0.76
N LYS A 127 -5.52 6.89 1.61
CA LYS A 127 -6.41 5.97 2.31
C LYS A 127 -7.26 5.11 1.36
N GLU A 128 -7.84 5.72 0.32
CA GLU A 128 -8.60 5.00 -0.70
C GLU A 128 -7.70 4.10 -1.55
N MET A 129 -6.49 4.56 -1.89
CA MET A 129 -5.52 3.75 -2.62
C MET A 129 -5.05 2.54 -1.81
N GLU A 130 -4.76 2.70 -0.52
CA GLU A 130 -4.43 1.58 0.37
C GLU A 130 -5.50 0.49 0.34
N LYS A 131 -6.78 0.89 0.39
CA LYS A 131 -7.88 -0.05 0.30
C LYS A 131 -7.92 -0.78 -1.05
N ARG A 132 -7.69 -0.07 -2.15
CA ARG A 132 -7.66 -0.66 -3.50
C ARG A 132 -6.47 -1.57 -3.71
N VAL A 133 -5.29 -1.20 -3.20
CA VAL A 133 -4.07 -2.02 -3.23
C VAL A 133 -4.31 -3.39 -2.58
N TRP A 134 -5.06 -3.44 -1.50
CA TRP A 134 -5.32 -4.69 -0.78
C TRP A 134 -6.59 -5.41 -1.23
N GLN A 135 -7.72 -4.71 -1.31
CA GLN A 135 -9.04 -5.29 -1.47
C GLN A 135 -9.69 -5.03 -2.83
N GLY A 136 -9.00 -4.29 -3.71
CA GLY A 136 -9.54 -3.89 -5.00
C GLY A 136 -10.06 -5.09 -5.80
N LYS A 137 -11.11 -4.85 -6.56
CA LYS A 137 -11.66 -5.78 -7.56
C LYS A 137 -11.75 -5.06 -8.89
N LYS A 138 -11.12 -5.61 -9.92
CA LYS A 138 -11.04 -4.98 -11.25
C LYS A 138 -12.39 -4.55 -11.81
N SER A 139 -13.46 -5.26 -11.46
CA SER A 139 -14.83 -4.92 -11.86
C SER A 139 -15.33 -3.58 -11.33
N ASN A 140 -14.90 -3.16 -10.12
CA ASN A 140 -15.42 -1.98 -9.43
C ASN A 140 -14.33 -0.94 -9.15
N ASP A 141 -13.10 -1.41 -8.89
CA ASP A 141 -12.00 -0.58 -8.38
C ASP A 141 -10.87 -0.40 -9.39
N LEU A 142 -11.06 -0.85 -10.62
CA LEU A 142 -10.14 -0.77 -11.78
C LEU A 142 -8.93 -1.71 -11.70
N ILE A 143 -8.46 -2.08 -10.51
CA ILE A 143 -7.35 -3.02 -10.28
C ILE A 143 -7.79 -4.13 -9.34
N ASP A 144 -7.19 -5.31 -9.49
CA ASP A 144 -7.30 -6.39 -8.51
C ASP A 144 -6.24 -6.18 -7.43
N GLY A 145 -6.69 -6.06 -6.18
CA GLY A 145 -5.83 -5.91 -5.02
C GLY A 145 -5.10 -7.20 -4.65
N LEU A 146 -4.08 -7.08 -3.82
CA LEU A 146 -3.22 -8.20 -3.40
C LEU A 146 -4.01 -9.35 -2.78
N LEU A 147 -5.00 -9.07 -1.94
CA LEU A 147 -5.87 -10.08 -1.33
C LEU A 147 -6.75 -10.79 -2.37
N THR A 148 -7.29 -10.04 -3.32
CA THR A 148 -8.11 -10.58 -4.41
C THR A 148 -7.28 -11.48 -5.32
N GLN A 149 -6.07 -11.06 -5.68
CA GLN A 149 -5.13 -11.87 -6.47
C GLN A 149 -4.75 -13.15 -5.74
N ALA A 150 -4.34 -13.06 -4.45
CA ALA A 150 -3.96 -14.22 -3.65
C ALA A 150 -5.10 -15.23 -3.47
N THR A 151 -6.34 -14.76 -3.41
CA THR A 151 -7.51 -15.65 -3.28
C THR A 151 -7.76 -16.46 -4.56
N SER A 152 -7.55 -15.84 -5.72
CA SER A 152 -7.80 -16.45 -7.03
C SER A 152 -6.61 -17.24 -7.60
N ASP A 153 -5.40 -16.98 -7.14
CA ASP A 153 -4.17 -17.61 -7.61
C ASP A 153 -4.02 -19.03 -6.98
N GLU A 154 -3.88 -20.04 -7.81
CA GLU A 154 -3.71 -21.44 -7.38
C GLU A 154 -2.35 -21.71 -6.75
N ASN A 155 -1.32 -20.93 -7.11
CA ASN A 155 0.03 -21.07 -6.58
C ASN A 155 0.21 -20.40 -5.20
N THR A 156 -0.77 -19.59 -4.75
CA THR A 156 -0.76 -19.02 -3.41
C THR A 156 -0.94 -20.12 -2.37
N ILE A 157 -0.07 -20.13 -1.35
CA ILE A 157 -0.14 -21.07 -0.24
C ILE A 157 -1.35 -20.70 0.63
N LYS A 158 -2.31 -21.60 0.77
CA LYS A 158 -3.50 -21.42 1.59
C LYS A 158 -3.32 -22.12 2.94
N ALA A 159 -3.00 -21.34 3.98
CA ALA A 159 -2.88 -21.83 5.35
C ALA A 159 -4.28 -21.92 5.99
N THR A 160 -4.75 -23.14 6.25
CA THR A 160 -6.08 -23.36 6.81
C THR A 160 -6.02 -23.54 8.33
N TYR A 161 -6.90 -22.88 9.06
CA TYR A 161 -7.02 -22.98 10.50
C TYR A 161 -8.46 -23.35 10.93
N LYS A 162 -8.60 -23.98 12.10
CA LYS A 162 -9.90 -24.43 12.60
C LYS A 162 -10.83 -23.24 12.89
N SER A 163 -12.11 -23.43 12.59
CA SER A 163 -13.15 -22.48 13.03
C SER A 163 -13.14 -22.39 14.55
N GLY A 164 -13.08 -21.18 15.11
CA GLY A 164 -12.98 -20.94 16.55
C GLY A 164 -11.55 -20.95 17.14
N ALA A 165 -10.51 -21.12 16.31
CA ALA A 165 -9.13 -20.93 16.77
C ALA A 165 -8.90 -19.49 17.26
N THR A 166 -8.05 -19.32 18.30
CA THR A 166 -7.61 -18.01 18.77
C THR A 166 -6.86 -17.29 17.67
N LEU A 167 -6.78 -15.97 17.76
CA LEU A 167 -6.06 -15.20 16.74
C LEU A 167 -4.56 -15.52 16.74
N TYR A 168 -4.00 -15.79 17.93
CA TYR A 168 -2.64 -16.28 18.06
C TYR A 168 -2.41 -17.58 17.26
N GLU A 169 -3.31 -18.56 17.39
CA GLU A 169 -3.21 -19.83 16.66
C GLU A 169 -3.36 -19.64 15.14
N LYS A 170 -4.25 -18.74 14.72
CA LYS A 170 -4.42 -18.39 13.30
C LYS A 170 -3.13 -17.83 12.70
N VAL A 171 -2.55 -16.80 13.36
CA VAL A 171 -1.30 -16.18 12.92
C VAL A 171 -0.15 -17.17 12.94
N LYS A 172 -0.04 -17.98 14.02
CA LYS A 172 0.96 -19.05 14.11
C LYS A 172 0.85 -20.03 12.96
N THR A 173 -0.37 -20.44 12.57
CA THR A 173 -0.58 -21.37 11.45
C THR A 173 -0.11 -20.75 10.13
N VAL A 174 -0.36 -19.46 9.91
CA VAL A 174 0.13 -18.75 8.73
C VAL A 174 1.65 -18.66 8.71
N ILE A 175 2.27 -18.31 9.85
CA ILE A 175 3.74 -18.24 9.98
C ILE A 175 4.39 -19.59 9.69
N MET A 176 3.82 -20.69 10.21
CA MET A 176 4.33 -22.05 9.97
C MET A 176 4.18 -22.52 8.52
N ALA A 177 3.34 -21.86 7.72
CA ALA A 177 3.16 -22.15 6.31
C ALA A 177 4.08 -21.30 5.40
N ILE A 178 4.82 -20.33 5.95
CA ILE A 178 5.76 -19.51 5.20
C ILE A 178 6.95 -20.38 4.78
N PRO A 179 7.38 -20.34 3.50
CA PRO A 179 8.59 -21.04 3.05
C PRO A 179 9.83 -20.61 3.84
N GLU A 180 10.68 -21.56 4.21
CA GLU A 180 11.87 -21.29 5.02
C GLU A 180 12.86 -20.34 4.31
N GLU A 181 12.84 -20.30 2.97
CA GLU A 181 13.71 -19.43 2.16
C GLU A 181 13.47 -17.94 2.41
N ILE A 182 12.25 -17.56 2.82
CA ILE A 182 11.83 -16.15 2.98
C ILE A 182 11.48 -15.80 4.43
N ILE A 183 11.59 -16.74 5.36
CA ILE A 183 11.10 -16.59 6.75
C ILE A 183 11.72 -15.39 7.47
N ASP A 184 12.98 -15.08 7.21
CA ASP A 184 13.72 -14.00 7.87
C ASP A 184 13.30 -12.61 7.39
N GLU A 185 12.71 -12.51 6.18
CA GLU A 185 12.23 -11.26 5.60
C GLU A 185 10.69 -11.20 5.55
N ALA A 186 10.04 -12.24 6.06
CA ALA A 186 8.59 -12.37 5.97
C ALA A 186 7.87 -11.37 6.88
N VAL A 187 6.78 -10.84 6.35
CA VAL A 187 5.88 -9.91 7.05
C VAL A 187 4.46 -10.45 6.95
N VAL A 188 3.76 -10.47 8.08
CA VAL A 188 2.34 -10.80 8.15
C VAL A 188 1.53 -9.52 8.21
N PHE A 189 0.64 -9.34 7.26
CA PHE A 189 -0.23 -8.18 7.14
C PHE A 189 -1.62 -8.51 7.68
N ILE A 190 -2.10 -7.68 8.60
CA ILE A 190 -3.41 -7.83 9.23
C ILE A 190 -4.12 -6.47 9.34
N SER A 191 -5.44 -6.51 9.57
CA SER A 191 -6.21 -5.30 9.80
C SER A 191 -5.82 -4.63 11.14
N PRO A 192 -6.04 -3.32 11.29
CA PRO A 192 -5.78 -2.63 12.56
C PRO A 192 -6.63 -3.15 13.72
N ALA A 193 -7.83 -3.69 13.44
CA ALA A 193 -8.69 -4.30 14.45
C ALA A 193 -8.12 -5.64 14.91
N THR A 194 -7.69 -6.47 13.96
CA THR A 194 -7.04 -7.76 14.21
C THR A 194 -5.71 -7.59 14.93
N PHE A 195 -4.91 -6.58 14.54
CA PHE A 195 -3.66 -6.25 15.22
C PHE A 195 -3.88 -5.96 16.71
N ARG A 196 -4.85 -5.12 17.06
CA ARG A 196 -5.17 -4.82 18.48
C ARG A 196 -5.64 -6.06 19.24
N LYS A 197 -6.48 -6.89 18.63
CA LYS A 197 -6.93 -8.15 19.25
C LYS A 197 -5.75 -9.08 19.51
N LEU A 198 -4.83 -9.22 18.55
CA LEU A 198 -3.63 -10.05 18.71
C LEU A 198 -2.74 -9.55 19.84
N VAL A 199 -2.52 -8.23 19.93
CA VAL A 199 -1.75 -7.62 21.01
C VAL A 199 -2.38 -7.93 22.37
N PHE A 200 -3.71 -7.81 22.51
CA PHE A 200 -4.40 -8.15 23.77
C PHE A 200 -4.29 -9.63 24.11
N GLU A 201 -4.49 -10.55 23.16
CA GLU A 201 -4.29 -11.99 23.39
C GLU A 201 -2.86 -12.30 23.85
N LEU A 202 -1.84 -11.66 23.23
CA LEU A 202 -0.45 -11.86 23.62
C LEU A 202 -0.14 -11.32 25.01
N LEU A 203 -0.72 -10.19 25.41
CA LEU A 203 -0.57 -9.64 26.76
C LEU A 203 -1.25 -10.52 27.82
N GLU A 204 -2.41 -11.12 27.50
CA GLU A 204 -3.11 -12.06 28.38
C GLU A 204 -2.33 -13.39 28.57
N MET A 205 -1.50 -13.77 27.59
CA MET A 205 -0.61 -14.93 27.68
C MET A 205 0.68 -14.66 28.46
N ASP A 206 0.78 -13.53 29.16
CA ASP A 206 1.97 -13.10 29.94
C ASP A 206 3.25 -12.96 29.08
N ASN A 207 3.09 -12.56 27.83
CA ASN A 207 4.17 -12.38 26.89
C ASN A 207 4.82 -11.00 27.06
N SER A 208 5.86 -10.92 27.86
CA SER A 208 6.66 -9.72 28.14
C SER A 208 7.57 -9.28 26.97
N TYR A 209 7.45 -9.93 25.80
CA TYR A 209 8.37 -9.70 24.67
C TYR A 209 7.98 -8.56 23.75
N ILE A 210 6.79 -7.98 23.93
CA ILE A 210 6.32 -6.85 23.08
C ILE A 210 6.56 -5.54 23.81
N THR A 211 7.35 -4.67 23.22
CA THR A 211 7.61 -3.34 23.79
C THR A 211 6.50 -2.35 23.40
N PRO A 212 6.15 -1.39 24.27
CA PRO A 212 5.16 -0.35 23.93
C PRO A 212 5.51 0.44 22.67
N SER A 213 6.80 0.69 22.42
CA SER A 213 7.27 1.42 21.24
C SER A 213 7.00 0.69 19.92
N GLU A 214 7.08 -0.65 19.89
CA GLU A 214 6.76 -1.46 18.72
C GLU A 214 5.26 -1.41 18.42
N ILE A 215 4.41 -1.45 19.45
CA ILE A 215 2.96 -1.33 19.29
C ILE A 215 2.58 0.04 18.70
N GLU A 216 3.23 1.12 19.15
CA GLU A 216 2.99 2.48 18.65
C GLU A 216 3.38 2.63 17.19
N GLN A 217 4.48 2.01 16.74
CA GLN A 217 4.89 1.98 15.35
C GLN A 217 3.98 1.13 14.46
N GLY A 218 3.14 0.26 15.06
CA GLY A 218 2.20 -0.59 14.34
C GLY A 218 2.83 -1.80 13.68
N GLU A 219 3.98 -2.20 14.15
CA GLU A 219 4.74 -3.35 13.72
C GLU A 219 5.47 -3.97 14.93
N PHE A 220 5.41 -5.29 15.08
CA PHE A 220 6.17 -6.01 16.09
C PHE A 220 6.53 -7.40 15.56
N TYR A 221 7.57 -8.01 16.12
CA TYR A 221 7.95 -9.37 15.77
C TYR A 221 7.11 -10.39 16.55
N PHE A 222 6.61 -11.41 15.83
CA PHE A 222 5.86 -12.47 16.49
C PHE A 222 6.77 -13.24 17.46
N PRO A 223 6.34 -13.45 18.70
CA PRO A 223 7.19 -14.01 19.74
C PRO A 223 7.87 -15.33 19.35
N GLY A 224 9.20 -15.38 19.48
CA GLY A 224 10.00 -16.54 19.12
C GLY A 224 10.31 -16.73 17.63
N THR A 225 10.04 -15.73 16.80
CA THR A 225 10.32 -15.74 15.36
C THR A 225 10.94 -14.42 14.89
N SER A 226 11.51 -14.42 13.67
CA SER A 226 11.95 -13.22 12.95
C SER A 226 10.83 -12.55 12.13
N VAL A 227 9.62 -13.12 12.14
CA VAL A 227 8.51 -12.66 11.32
C VAL A 227 7.86 -11.42 11.91
N ALA A 228 7.83 -10.33 11.14
CA ALA A 228 7.18 -9.10 11.54
C ALA A 228 5.67 -9.16 11.32
N ILE A 229 4.91 -8.64 12.28
CA ILE A 229 3.45 -8.44 12.16
C ILE A 229 3.20 -6.97 11.89
N HIS A 230 2.65 -6.66 10.73
CA HIS A 230 2.39 -5.30 10.29
C HIS A 230 0.88 -5.03 10.16
N LYS A 231 0.41 -3.92 10.78
CA LYS A 231 -0.96 -3.46 10.59
C LYS A 231 -1.06 -2.63 9.32
N THR A 232 -2.01 -2.94 8.44
CA THR A 232 -2.26 -2.10 7.26
C THR A 232 -3.69 -1.57 7.24
N MET A 233 -3.84 -0.30 6.89
CA MET A 233 -5.16 0.33 6.74
C MET A 233 -5.91 -0.24 5.53
N GLY A 234 -5.21 -0.81 4.57
CA GLY A 234 -5.81 -1.43 3.40
C GLY A 234 -6.67 -2.66 3.69
N LEU A 235 -6.48 -3.33 4.84
CA LEU A 235 -7.28 -4.48 5.29
C LEU A 235 -8.42 -4.12 6.24
N ILE A 236 -8.79 -2.86 6.38
CA ILE A 236 -9.95 -2.45 7.18
C ILE A 236 -11.22 -3.14 6.65
N GLY A 237 -11.97 -3.79 7.54
CA GLY A 237 -13.18 -4.55 7.20
C GLY A 237 -12.91 -5.98 6.74
N GLN A 238 -11.66 -6.41 6.66
CA GLN A 238 -11.21 -7.77 6.38
C GLN A 238 -10.50 -8.36 7.61
N ASP A 239 -11.18 -8.38 8.74
CA ASP A 239 -10.60 -8.74 10.04
C ASP A 239 -10.16 -10.20 10.13
N GLU A 240 -10.65 -11.06 9.26
CA GLU A 240 -10.26 -12.46 9.17
C GLU A 240 -9.14 -12.75 8.17
N ALA A 241 -8.79 -11.77 7.33
CA ALA A 241 -7.73 -11.92 6.36
C ALA A 241 -6.36 -11.79 7.06
N ILE A 242 -5.56 -12.82 6.92
CA ILE A 242 -4.15 -12.85 7.36
C ILE A 242 -3.34 -13.13 6.10
N TYR A 243 -2.56 -12.16 5.67
CA TYR A 243 -1.76 -12.24 4.45
C TYR A 243 -0.27 -12.18 4.83
N ALA A 244 0.53 -13.11 4.37
CA ALA A 244 1.97 -13.10 4.61
C ALA A 244 2.76 -13.12 3.30
N SER A 245 3.82 -12.32 3.23
CA SER A 245 4.77 -12.25 2.12
C SER A 245 5.98 -11.42 2.54
N THR A 246 6.88 -11.12 1.62
CA THR A 246 7.96 -10.15 1.83
C THR A 246 7.64 -8.82 1.14
N TRP A 247 8.17 -7.71 1.64
CA TRP A 247 7.98 -6.40 1.01
C TRP A 247 8.51 -6.38 -0.44
N GLY A 248 9.63 -7.08 -0.69
CA GLY A 248 10.23 -7.18 -2.02
C GLY A 248 9.40 -7.99 -3.02
N ASN A 249 8.51 -8.86 -2.53
CA ASN A 249 7.61 -9.64 -3.38
C ASN A 249 6.36 -8.86 -3.82
N LEU A 250 6.02 -7.80 -3.11
CA LEU A 250 4.88 -6.94 -3.44
C LEU A 250 5.32 -5.84 -4.38
N VAL A 251 4.67 -5.72 -5.54
CA VAL A 251 5.05 -4.77 -6.59
C VAL A 251 3.94 -3.75 -6.80
N TYR A 252 4.31 -2.50 -6.78
CA TYR A 252 3.47 -1.38 -7.20
C TYR A 252 3.97 -0.81 -8.52
N ALA A 253 3.12 -0.79 -9.53
CA ALA A 253 3.43 -0.27 -10.85
C ALA A 253 2.76 1.07 -11.09
N THR A 254 3.50 2.00 -11.69
CA THR A 254 3.00 3.32 -12.07
C THR A 254 3.73 3.83 -13.33
N ASP A 255 3.13 4.78 -14.02
CA ASP A 255 3.71 5.44 -15.19
C ASP A 255 4.09 6.88 -14.82
N MET A 256 5.16 7.05 -14.01
CA MET A 256 5.66 8.38 -13.64
C MET A 256 6.50 9.07 -14.74
N MET A 257 6.67 8.44 -15.90
CA MET A 257 7.52 8.95 -16.98
C MET A 257 6.75 9.61 -18.13
N ASP A 258 5.42 9.58 -18.11
CA ASP A 258 4.61 10.07 -19.22
C ASP A 258 3.73 11.26 -18.82
N ASP A 259 3.42 12.15 -19.77
CA ASP A 259 2.54 13.33 -19.64
C ASP A 259 1.09 13.02 -19.21
N LYS A 260 0.79 11.79 -18.82
CA LYS A 260 -0.55 11.35 -18.39
C LYS A 260 -0.89 11.69 -16.95
N GLU A 261 0.12 12.00 -16.14
CA GLU A 261 -0.10 12.46 -14.79
C GLU A 261 -0.58 13.91 -14.81
N GLU A 262 -1.77 14.12 -14.31
CA GLU A 262 -2.41 15.43 -14.33
C GLU A 262 -2.82 15.82 -12.92
N LEU A 263 -2.34 16.96 -12.45
CA LEU A 263 -2.86 17.66 -11.29
C LEU A 263 -3.24 19.05 -11.74
N ARG A 264 -4.52 19.36 -11.69
CA ARG A 264 -5.06 20.68 -11.98
C ARG A 264 -5.98 21.13 -10.87
N PHE A 265 -5.84 22.38 -10.52
CA PHE A 265 -6.76 23.11 -9.67
C PHE A 265 -7.19 24.37 -10.39
N TRP A 266 -8.50 24.61 -10.50
CA TRP A 266 -9.01 25.79 -11.18
C TRP A 266 -10.37 26.21 -10.63
N PHE A 267 -10.68 27.49 -10.77
CA PHE A 267 -12.01 28.01 -10.54
C PHE A 267 -12.84 27.89 -11.83
N SER A 268 -14.07 27.46 -11.73
CA SER A 268 -15.03 27.32 -12.83
C SER A 268 -16.05 28.45 -12.73
N ASP A 269 -15.91 29.47 -13.56
CA ASP A 269 -16.79 30.64 -13.60
C ASP A 269 -18.26 30.25 -13.87
N ASP A 270 -18.49 29.21 -14.69
CA ASP A 270 -19.84 28.75 -15.05
C ASP A 270 -20.59 28.11 -13.87
N ALA A 271 -19.86 27.48 -12.95
CA ALA A 271 -20.43 26.74 -11.83
C ALA A 271 -20.24 27.44 -10.48
N ASP A 272 -19.43 28.51 -10.44
CA ASP A 272 -18.98 29.19 -9.21
C ASP A 272 -18.36 28.22 -8.18
N LEU A 273 -17.54 27.29 -8.68
CA LEU A 273 -16.95 26.22 -7.89
C LEU A 273 -15.43 26.09 -8.16
N HIS A 274 -14.70 25.75 -7.10
CA HIS A 274 -13.32 25.31 -7.22
C HIS A 274 -13.29 23.84 -7.54
N ARG A 275 -12.47 23.46 -8.54
CA ARG A 275 -12.34 22.10 -9.02
C ARG A 275 -10.92 21.63 -8.93
N VAL A 276 -10.75 20.39 -8.48
CA VAL A 276 -9.49 19.67 -8.52
C VAL A 276 -9.63 18.43 -9.40
N LYS A 277 -8.61 18.15 -10.18
CA LYS A 277 -8.49 16.93 -10.98
C LYS A 277 -7.12 16.36 -10.79
N ILE A 278 -7.06 15.11 -10.36
CA ILE A 278 -5.83 14.33 -10.26
C ILE A 278 -6.01 13.07 -11.09
N LYS A 279 -4.99 12.74 -11.88
CA LYS A 279 -4.99 11.55 -12.73
C LYS A 279 -3.60 10.91 -12.71
N TRP A 280 -3.55 9.59 -12.52
CA TRP A 280 -2.32 8.80 -12.53
C TRP A 280 -2.61 7.37 -12.94
N ASN A 281 -1.57 6.59 -13.25
CA ASN A 281 -1.66 5.16 -13.47
C ASN A 281 -1.23 4.41 -12.21
N ALA A 282 -1.96 3.35 -11.85
CA ALA A 282 -1.61 2.48 -10.73
C ALA A 282 -1.94 1.02 -11.03
N GLY A 283 -1.12 0.13 -10.53
CA GLY A 283 -1.34 -1.31 -10.58
C GLY A 283 -0.57 -2.01 -9.48
N VAL A 284 -1.02 -3.18 -9.06
CA VAL A 284 -0.34 -4.00 -8.06
C VAL A 284 -0.25 -5.44 -8.52
N ALA A 285 0.83 -6.10 -8.15
CA ALA A 285 1.04 -7.53 -8.38
C ALA A 285 2.01 -8.10 -7.34
N THR A 286 2.16 -9.42 -7.35
CA THR A 286 3.23 -10.11 -6.63
C THR A 286 4.19 -10.73 -7.63
N TYR A 287 5.49 -10.73 -7.36
CA TYR A 287 6.47 -11.44 -8.21
C TYR A 287 6.25 -12.94 -8.16
N PHE A 288 6.23 -13.51 -6.95
CA PHE A 288 6.08 -14.93 -6.71
C PHE A 288 4.80 -15.20 -5.92
N SER A 289 3.92 -15.97 -6.50
CA SER A 289 2.72 -16.42 -5.80
C SER A 289 3.05 -17.46 -4.73
N ASP A 290 4.09 -18.25 -4.94
CA ASP A 290 4.59 -19.27 -4.00
C ASP A 290 5.16 -18.66 -2.69
N TYR A 291 5.47 -17.36 -2.69
CA TYR A 291 5.92 -16.60 -1.51
C TYR A 291 4.78 -15.81 -0.86
N VAL A 292 3.57 -16.12 -1.24
CA VAL A 292 2.37 -15.54 -0.65
C VAL A 292 1.63 -16.63 0.14
N VAL A 293 1.37 -16.34 1.42
CA VAL A 293 0.56 -17.21 2.28
C VAL A 293 -0.71 -16.47 2.69
N LEU A 294 -1.86 -17.09 2.41
CA LEU A 294 -3.16 -16.57 2.77
C LEU A 294 -3.81 -17.46 3.84
N GLY A 295 -4.08 -16.88 5.01
CA GLY A 295 -4.81 -17.54 6.07
C GLY A 295 -6.29 -17.63 5.75
N MET A 296 -6.85 -18.84 5.81
CA MET A 296 -8.26 -19.10 5.54
C MET A 296 -8.87 -19.99 6.62
N PRO A 297 -10.12 -19.73 7.06
CA PRO A 297 -10.82 -20.66 7.93
C PRO A 297 -11.09 -21.95 7.17
N THR A 298 -10.94 -23.10 7.83
CA THR A 298 -11.49 -24.38 7.32
C THR A 298 -13.00 -24.24 7.27
N GLY A 299 -13.57 -24.44 6.07
CA GLY A 299 -15.00 -24.47 5.86
C GLY A 299 -15.71 -25.59 6.63
#